data_e745da9000a55dfe94b7bca1abad981e
#
_entry.id   e745da9000a55dfe94b7bca1abad981e
#
_cell.length_a   1.000
_cell.length_b   1.000
_cell.length_c   1.000
_cell.angle_alpha   90.00
_cell.angle_beta   90.00
_cell.angle_gamma   90.00
#
_symmetry.space_group_name_H-M   'P 1'
#
loop_
_entity.id
_entity.type
_entity.pdbx_description
1 polymer ?
#
loop_
_entity_poly.entity_id
_entity_poly.type
_entity_poly.pdbx_seq_one_letter_code
_entity_poly.pdbx_strand_id
1 'polypeptide(L)'
;YKRQVHRQSILHSAVEFEDGSVIGQMGVPDMRIPIQFALTCPERLPSPAKRLSLFDVGTMTFEKADEETFLCLKYAKKMIARGGTACTVLNSANEAAVGLFLEDKIPFYRIGELVADTCENVREHKEVTLGNILDSENTAREYVIAHA
;
A
#
# COMPACT_ATOMS: atom_id res chain seq x y z
N TYR A 1 11.91 -6.83 -0.35
CA TYR A 1 11.11 -5.60 -0.33
C TYR A 1 11.35 -4.85 0.97
N LYS A 2 12.00 -3.70 0.90
CA LYS A 2 12.15 -2.77 2.04
C LYS A 2 11.21 -1.59 1.79
N ARG A 3 10.29 -1.29 2.74
CA ARG A 3 9.48 -0.08 2.70
C ARG A 3 10.03 0.91 3.73
N GLN A 4 10.17 2.16 3.31
CA GLN A 4 10.69 3.25 4.12
C GLN A 4 9.70 4.41 4.07
N VAL A 5 9.66 5.21 5.13
CA VAL A 5 8.93 6.47 5.15
C VAL A 5 9.87 7.56 4.66
N HIS A 6 9.50 8.21 3.57
CA HIS A 6 10.24 9.32 2.98
C HIS A 6 9.29 10.50 2.77
N ARG A 7 9.28 11.41 3.73
CA ARG A 7 8.27 12.48 3.83
C ARG A 7 8.31 13.46 2.66
N GLN A 8 9.49 13.72 2.11
CA GLN A 8 9.66 14.63 0.96
C GLN A 8 9.13 14.03 -0.35
N SER A 9 8.94 12.72 -0.40
CA SER A 9 8.45 12.00 -1.59
C SER A 9 9.20 12.35 -2.89
N ILE A 10 10.52 12.51 -2.79
CA ILE A 10 11.40 12.79 -3.93
C ILE A 10 11.96 11.49 -4.51
N LEU A 11 12.38 10.55 -3.66
CA LEU A 11 12.78 9.21 -4.06
C LEU A 11 11.54 8.30 -4.10
N HIS A 12 11.13 7.88 -5.29
CA HIS A 12 9.92 7.07 -5.47
C HIS A 12 10.19 5.56 -5.45
N SER A 13 11.36 5.16 -5.96
CA SER A 13 11.80 3.76 -5.96
C SER A 13 13.31 3.68 -6.00
N ALA A 14 13.85 2.57 -5.48
CA ALA A 14 15.28 2.29 -5.54
C ALA A 14 15.52 0.78 -5.69
N VAL A 15 16.61 0.43 -6.35
CA VAL A 15 17.12 -0.93 -6.47
C VAL A 15 18.44 -1.01 -5.73
N GLU A 16 18.52 -1.93 -4.79
CA GLU A 16 19.76 -2.29 -4.08
C GLU A 16 20.36 -3.52 -4.78
N PHE A 17 21.61 -3.42 -5.18
CA PHE A 17 22.37 -4.52 -5.81
C PHE A 17 23.09 -5.36 -4.75
N GLU A 18 23.61 -6.52 -5.17
CA GLU A 18 24.32 -7.45 -4.26
C GLU A 18 25.61 -6.85 -3.70
N ASP A 19 26.24 -5.94 -4.41
CA ASP A 19 27.42 -5.20 -3.97
C ASP A 19 27.12 -4.07 -2.96
N GLY A 20 25.82 -3.87 -2.63
CA GLY A 20 25.37 -2.83 -1.71
C GLY A 20 25.14 -1.47 -2.38
N SER A 21 25.43 -1.31 -3.68
CA SER A 21 25.10 -0.08 -4.38
C SER A 21 23.59 0.10 -4.54
N VAL A 22 23.12 1.35 -4.54
CA VAL A 22 21.71 1.69 -4.66
C VAL A 22 21.50 2.68 -5.79
N ILE A 23 20.64 2.33 -6.75
CA ILE A 23 20.19 3.25 -7.80
C ILE A 23 18.74 3.60 -7.56
N GLY A 24 18.43 4.91 -7.50
CA GLY A 24 17.10 5.41 -7.19
C GLY A 24 16.51 6.29 -8.29
N GLN A 25 15.21 6.17 -8.50
CA GLN A 25 14.44 7.08 -9.35
C GLN A 25 13.94 8.24 -8.49
N MET A 26 14.37 9.45 -8.83
CA MET A 26 14.00 10.68 -8.15
C MET A 26 13.21 11.60 -9.08
N GLY A 27 12.25 12.35 -8.50
CA GLY A 27 11.45 13.32 -9.24
C GLY A 27 10.56 14.13 -8.29
N VAL A 28 9.94 15.19 -8.79
CA VAL A 28 8.84 15.83 -8.06
C VAL A 28 7.65 14.87 -7.99
N PRO A 29 6.81 14.92 -6.94
CA PRO A 29 5.64 14.05 -6.79
C PRO A 29 4.51 14.49 -7.75
N ASP A 30 4.69 14.23 -9.06
CA ASP A 30 3.78 14.60 -10.12
C ASP A 30 3.54 13.39 -11.04
N MET A 31 2.32 12.86 -11.01
CA MET A 31 1.93 11.68 -11.78
C MET A 31 1.98 11.87 -13.31
N ARG A 32 2.02 13.10 -13.80
CA ARG A 32 2.18 13.37 -15.24
C ARG A 32 3.50 12.81 -15.77
N ILE A 33 4.55 12.78 -14.95
CA ILE A 33 5.87 12.26 -15.33
C ILE A 33 5.81 10.75 -15.66
N PRO A 34 5.38 9.86 -14.74
CA PRO A 34 5.32 8.43 -15.03
C PRO A 34 4.25 8.07 -16.06
N ILE A 35 3.11 8.77 -16.10
CA ILE A 35 2.06 8.53 -17.09
C ILE A 35 2.57 8.87 -18.49
N GLN A 36 3.19 10.05 -18.67
CA GLN A 36 3.78 10.42 -19.95
C GLN A 36 4.81 9.39 -20.41
N PHE A 37 5.74 9.00 -19.52
CA PHE A 37 6.74 7.99 -19.87
C PHE A 37 6.13 6.63 -20.23
N ALA A 38 5.07 6.20 -19.55
CA ALA A 38 4.37 4.96 -19.90
C ALA A 38 3.77 5.00 -21.33
N LEU A 39 3.33 6.17 -21.78
CA LEU A 39 2.77 6.36 -23.12
C LEU A 39 3.84 6.52 -24.21
N THR A 40 5.02 7.03 -23.87
CA THR A 40 6.08 7.37 -24.85
C THR A 40 7.29 6.45 -24.79
N CYS A 41 7.32 5.49 -23.85
CA CYS A 41 8.45 4.58 -23.66
C CYS A 41 8.91 3.93 -24.99
N PRO A 42 10.23 3.91 -25.28
CA PRO A 42 11.35 4.24 -24.39
C PRO A 42 11.75 5.73 -24.37
N GLU A 43 11.08 6.58 -25.12
CA GLU A 43 11.46 8.00 -25.27
C GLU A 43 11.07 8.83 -24.04
N ARG A 44 11.96 9.77 -23.64
CA ARG A 44 11.71 10.73 -22.57
C ARG A 44 11.48 12.11 -23.17
N LEU A 45 10.21 12.46 -23.35
CA LEU A 45 9.81 13.74 -23.93
C LEU A 45 9.75 14.86 -22.87
N PRO A 46 9.82 16.14 -23.29
CA PRO A 46 9.60 17.27 -22.39
C PRO A 46 8.26 17.15 -21.67
N SER A 47 8.23 17.43 -20.36
CA SER A 47 7.04 17.38 -19.52
C SER A 47 6.70 18.78 -18.98
N PRO A 48 5.42 19.12 -18.82
CA PRO A 48 4.98 20.35 -18.16
C PRO A 48 5.19 20.31 -16.63
N ALA A 49 5.58 19.18 -16.06
CA ALA A 49 5.87 19.05 -14.64
C ALA A 49 7.11 19.89 -14.25
N LYS A 50 7.10 20.41 -13.01
CA LYS A 50 8.26 21.15 -12.47
C LYS A 50 9.50 20.23 -12.48
N ARG A 51 10.66 20.77 -12.87
CA ARG A 51 11.93 20.03 -12.78
C ARG A 51 12.37 19.94 -11.32
N LEU A 52 12.90 18.78 -10.94
CA LEU A 52 13.52 18.58 -9.64
C LEU A 52 14.84 19.36 -9.58
N SER A 53 15.00 20.15 -8.51
CA SER A 53 16.27 20.78 -8.12
C SER A 53 16.70 20.18 -6.79
N LEU A 54 17.80 19.44 -6.76
CA LEU A 54 18.34 18.88 -5.51
C LEU A 54 18.83 19.97 -4.56
N PHE A 55 19.22 21.14 -5.06
CA PHE A 55 19.59 22.30 -4.24
C PHE A 55 18.38 22.84 -3.48
N ASP A 56 17.19 22.87 -4.11
CA ASP A 56 15.97 23.34 -3.45
C ASP A 56 15.44 22.31 -2.43
N VAL A 57 15.64 21.02 -2.69
CA VAL A 57 15.30 19.94 -1.75
C VAL A 57 16.19 19.97 -0.52
N GLY A 58 17.50 20.18 -0.70
CA GLY A 58 18.50 20.28 0.36
C GLY A 58 18.72 18.97 1.12
N THR A 59 17.73 18.50 1.87
CA THR A 59 17.82 17.30 2.71
C THR A 59 16.71 16.31 2.42
N MET A 60 17.05 15.03 2.36
CA MET A 60 16.10 13.93 2.29
C MET A 60 16.21 13.08 3.56
N THR A 61 15.06 12.70 4.12
CA THR A 61 14.98 11.88 5.32
C THR A 61 14.34 10.54 5.03
N PHE A 62 14.84 9.49 5.70
CA PHE A 62 14.32 8.13 5.58
C PHE A 62 14.13 7.55 6.97
N GLU A 63 12.95 7.04 7.23
CA GLU A 63 12.55 6.47 8.51
C GLU A 63 12.05 5.04 8.31
N LYS A 64 12.13 4.23 9.35
CA LYS A 64 11.48 2.90 9.34
C LYS A 64 9.98 3.09 9.44
N ALA A 65 9.24 2.25 8.72
CA ALA A 65 7.79 2.22 8.86
C ALA A 65 7.41 1.69 10.26
N ASP A 66 6.53 2.42 10.94
CA ASP A 66 5.98 2.02 12.24
C ASP A 66 4.83 1.03 12.01
N GLU A 67 5.11 -0.26 12.19
CA GLU A 67 4.13 -1.33 12.01
C GLU A 67 3.27 -1.58 13.25
N GLU A 68 3.63 -0.98 14.38
CA GLU A 68 2.80 -1.08 15.60
C GLU A 68 1.66 -0.06 15.57
N THR A 69 1.93 1.15 15.12
CA THR A 69 0.89 2.17 14.91
C THR A 69 0.08 1.89 13.63
N PHE A 70 0.74 1.47 12.54
CA PHE A 70 0.08 1.25 11.24
C PHE A 70 -0.18 -0.24 10.99
N LEU A 71 -1.18 -0.79 11.67
CA LEU A 71 -1.54 -2.20 11.65
C LEU A 71 -1.82 -2.73 10.23
N CYS A 72 -2.43 -1.94 9.36
CA CYS A 72 -2.70 -2.37 7.98
C CYS A 72 -1.43 -2.76 7.23
N LEU A 73 -0.28 -2.06 7.44
CA LEU A 73 0.99 -2.43 6.83
C LEU A 73 1.54 -3.73 7.40
N LYS A 74 1.46 -3.93 8.71
CA LYS A 74 1.86 -5.16 9.39
C LYS A 74 1.09 -6.36 8.86
N TYR A 75 -0.24 -6.23 8.79
CA TYR A 75 -1.10 -7.29 8.29
C TYR A 75 -0.97 -7.54 6.79
N ALA A 76 -0.71 -6.51 5.98
CA ALA A 76 -0.42 -6.71 4.55
C ALA A 76 0.80 -7.63 4.33
N LYS A 77 1.86 -7.45 5.11
CA LYS A 77 3.02 -8.35 5.07
C LYS A 77 2.71 -9.76 5.55
N LYS A 78 1.90 -9.89 6.61
CA LYS A 78 1.47 -11.17 7.16
C LYS A 78 0.59 -11.94 6.18
N MET A 79 -0.38 -11.27 5.57
CA MET A 79 -1.35 -11.91 4.68
C MET A 79 -0.73 -12.34 3.34
N ILE A 80 0.20 -11.55 2.78
CA ILE A 80 0.92 -11.97 1.57
C ILE A 80 1.77 -13.23 1.81
N ALA A 81 2.30 -13.40 3.01
CA ALA A 81 3.07 -14.59 3.37
C ALA A 81 2.19 -15.83 3.60
N ARG A 82 0.91 -15.68 3.97
CA ARG A 82 -0.04 -16.79 4.11
C ARG A 82 -0.45 -17.38 2.76
N GLY A 83 -0.54 -16.54 1.71
CA GLY A 83 -0.96 -16.98 0.37
C GLY A 83 -2.45 -17.24 0.25
N GLY A 84 -2.86 -18.02 -0.77
CA GLY A 84 -4.28 -18.25 -1.05
C GLY A 84 -5.08 -16.96 -1.23
N THR A 85 -6.28 -16.89 -0.66
CA THR A 85 -7.14 -15.69 -0.70
C THR A 85 -6.90 -14.72 0.47
N ALA A 86 -5.82 -14.87 1.24
CA ALA A 86 -5.54 -14.03 2.40
C ALA A 86 -5.46 -12.54 2.06
N CYS A 87 -4.86 -12.18 0.91
CA CYS A 87 -4.83 -10.79 0.47
C CYS A 87 -6.22 -10.25 0.10
N THR A 88 -7.13 -11.10 -0.36
CA THR A 88 -8.54 -10.74 -0.60
C THR A 88 -9.23 -10.39 0.71
N VAL A 89 -9.07 -11.23 1.75
CA VAL A 89 -9.61 -10.96 3.08
C VAL A 89 -9.15 -9.60 3.60
N LEU A 90 -7.85 -9.33 3.56
CA LEU A 90 -7.28 -8.04 3.99
C LEU A 90 -7.84 -6.86 3.20
N ASN A 91 -7.87 -6.96 1.86
CA ASN A 91 -8.34 -5.87 1.01
C ASN A 91 -9.82 -5.56 1.25
N SER A 92 -10.64 -6.60 1.32
CA SER A 92 -12.09 -6.44 1.51
C SER A 92 -12.43 -5.92 2.91
N ALA A 93 -11.69 -6.35 3.94
CA ALA A 93 -11.80 -5.78 5.28
C ALA A 93 -11.44 -4.29 5.30
N ASN A 94 -10.33 -3.92 4.64
CA ASN A 94 -9.90 -2.52 4.56
C ASN A 94 -10.93 -1.66 3.82
N GLU A 95 -11.45 -2.10 2.68
CA GLU A 95 -12.47 -1.36 1.94
C GLU A 95 -13.75 -1.16 2.75
N ALA A 96 -14.22 -2.20 3.45
CA ALA A 96 -15.41 -2.11 4.30
C ALA A 96 -15.18 -1.13 5.47
N ALA A 97 -14.05 -1.24 6.18
CA ALA A 97 -13.72 -0.35 7.29
C ALA A 97 -13.52 1.11 6.85
N VAL A 98 -12.87 1.35 5.70
CA VAL A 98 -12.74 2.69 5.12
C VAL A 98 -14.11 3.25 4.74
N GLY A 99 -15.02 2.43 4.15
CA GLY A 99 -16.39 2.84 3.88
C GLY A 99 -17.12 3.34 5.15
N LEU A 100 -17.04 2.58 6.23
CA LEU A 100 -17.62 2.98 7.52
C LEU A 100 -17.00 4.26 8.09
N PHE A 101 -15.71 4.45 7.94
CA PHE A 101 -15.03 5.67 8.35
C PHE A 101 -15.49 6.88 7.54
N LEU A 102 -15.61 6.76 6.21
CA LEU A 102 -16.10 7.84 5.34
C LEU A 102 -17.58 8.22 5.60
N GLU A 103 -18.35 7.31 6.20
CA GLU A 103 -19.71 7.52 6.65
C GLU A 103 -19.80 8.00 8.12
N ASP A 104 -18.66 8.38 8.73
CA ASP A 104 -18.54 8.82 10.13
C ASP A 104 -19.05 7.77 11.16
N LYS A 105 -19.09 6.49 10.82
CA LYS A 105 -19.56 5.40 11.69
C LYS A 105 -18.48 4.89 12.65
N ILE A 106 -17.21 5.01 12.26
CA ILE A 106 -16.07 4.59 13.08
C ILE A 106 -14.97 5.65 13.06
N PRO A 107 -14.12 5.76 14.11
CA PRO A 107 -12.95 6.64 14.10
C PRO A 107 -11.82 6.05 13.25
N PHE A 108 -10.87 6.90 12.82
CA PHE A 108 -9.77 6.53 11.92
C PHE A 108 -8.97 5.30 12.40
N TYR A 109 -8.59 5.26 13.67
CA TYR A 109 -7.79 4.14 14.19
C TYR A 109 -8.54 2.80 14.20
N ARG A 110 -9.87 2.83 14.26
CA ARG A 110 -10.70 1.63 14.20
C ARG A 110 -10.56 0.87 12.88
N ILE A 111 -10.18 1.54 11.79
CA ILE A 111 -9.89 0.89 10.50
C ILE A 111 -8.83 -0.20 10.68
N GLY A 112 -7.67 0.16 11.25
CA GLY A 112 -6.57 -0.79 11.43
C GLY A 112 -6.91 -1.94 12.37
N GLU A 113 -7.66 -1.68 13.43
CA GLU A 113 -8.12 -2.70 14.39
C GLU A 113 -9.08 -3.69 13.73
N LEU A 114 -10.08 -3.23 12.98
CA LEU A 114 -11.05 -4.09 12.29
C LEU A 114 -10.36 -4.93 11.21
N VAL A 115 -9.43 -4.34 10.45
CA VAL A 115 -8.64 -5.08 9.46
C VAL A 115 -7.80 -6.17 10.13
N ALA A 116 -7.14 -5.84 11.24
CA ALA A 116 -6.33 -6.80 11.99
C ALA A 116 -7.19 -7.96 12.52
N ASP A 117 -8.31 -7.64 13.15
CA ASP A 117 -9.24 -8.60 13.72
C ASP A 117 -9.84 -9.52 12.65
N THR A 118 -10.26 -8.96 11.52
CA THR A 118 -10.75 -9.74 10.37
C THR A 118 -9.69 -10.69 9.84
N CYS A 119 -8.44 -10.24 9.69
CA CYS A 119 -7.33 -11.08 9.23
C CYS A 119 -6.98 -12.24 10.17
N GLU A 120 -7.29 -12.13 11.46
CA GLU A 120 -7.06 -13.21 12.43
C GLU A 120 -8.24 -14.20 12.50
N ASN A 121 -9.46 -13.74 12.28
CA ASN A 121 -10.67 -14.53 12.53
C ASN A 121 -11.32 -15.09 11.25
N VAL A 122 -11.14 -14.43 10.10
CA VAL A 122 -11.65 -14.93 8.81
C VAL A 122 -10.59 -15.81 8.15
N ARG A 123 -10.96 -17.05 7.85
CA ARG A 123 -10.08 -18.01 7.19
C ARG A 123 -9.98 -17.74 5.70
N GLU A 124 -8.74 -17.78 5.20
CA GLU A 124 -8.46 -17.78 3.78
C GLU A 124 -8.67 -19.16 3.15
N HIS A 125 -9.05 -19.22 1.88
CA HIS A 125 -8.96 -20.41 1.06
C HIS A 125 -7.54 -20.60 0.53
N LYS A 126 -7.05 -21.85 0.55
CA LYS A 126 -5.71 -22.17 0.01
C LYS A 126 -5.70 -22.10 -1.52
N GLU A 127 -6.77 -22.54 -2.16
CA GLU A 127 -6.94 -22.52 -3.60
C GLU A 127 -7.52 -21.19 -4.06
N VAL A 128 -6.88 -20.59 -5.07
CA VAL A 128 -7.28 -19.29 -5.63
C VAL A 128 -8.18 -19.54 -6.86
N THR A 129 -9.49 -19.64 -6.62
CA THR A 129 -10.53 -19.66 -7.65
C THR A 129 -11.39 -18.42 -7.56
N LEU A 130 -12.12 -18.07 -8.62
CA LEU A 130 -13.05 -16.95 -8.58
C LEU A 130 -14.09 -17.11 -7.46
N GLY A 131 -14.63 -18.31 -7.28
CA GLY A 131 -15.59 -18.60 -6.20
C GLY A 131 -15.00 -18.34 -4.82
N ASN A 132 -13.78 -18.83 -4.55
CA ASN A 132 -13.09 -18.64 -3.28
C ASN A 132 -12.70 -17.18 -3.03
N ILE A 133 -12.40 -16.42 -4.08
CA ILE A 133 -12.13 -14.98 -3.97
C ILE A 133 -13.40 -14.23 -3.54
N LEU A 134 -14.52 -14.47 -4.23
CA LEU A 134 -15.81 -13.82 -3.93
C LEU A 134 -16.33 -14.21 -2.54
N ASP A 135 -16.17 -15.47 -2.12
CA ASP A 135 -16.54 -15.94 -0.79
C ASP A 135 -15.71 -15.25 0.29
N SER A 136 -14.38 -15.18 0.11
CA SER A 136 -13.49 -14.46 1.03
C SER A 136 -13.81 -12.97 1.13
N GLU A 137 -14.16 -12.33 0.01
CA GLU A 137 -14.57 -10.92 -0.04
C GLU A 137 -15.85 -10.71 0.80
N ASN A 138 -16.90 -11.49 0.53
CA ASN A 138 -18.17 -11.36 1.23
C ASN A 138 -18.02 -11.62 2.73
N THR A 139 -17.35 -12.71 3.10
CA THR A 139 -17.13 -13.08 4.52
C THR A 139 -16.36 -11.99 5.27
N ALA A 140 -15.32 -11.41 4.65
CA ALA A 140 -14.54 -10.33 5.29
C ALA A 140 -15.37 -9.06 5.46
N ARG A 141 -16.19 -8.67 4.48
CA ARG A 141 -17.08 -7.51 4.57
C ARG A 141 -18.14 -7.68 5.67
N GLU A 142 -18.78 -8.84 5.70
CA GLU A 142 -19.79 -9.18 6.72
C GLU A 142 -19.17 -9.14 8.13
N TYR A 143 -17.97 -9.69 8.29
CA TYR A 143 -17.25 -9.67 9.56
C TYR A 143 -17.00 -8.25 10.04
N VAL A 144 -16.48 -7.37 9.19
CA VAL A 144 -16.23 -5.95 9.54
C VAL A 144 -17.53 -5.26 9.95
N ILE A 145 -18.60 -5.43 9.17
CA ILE A 145 -19.89 -4.78 9.47
C ILE A 145 -20.46 -5.25 10.84
N ALA A 146 -20.28 -6.52 11.15
CA ALA A 146 -20.77 -7.10 12.42
C ALA A 146 -19.96 -6.66 13.65
N HIS A 147 -18.71 -6.19 13.48
CA HIS A 147 -17.80 -5.84 14.58
C HIS A 147 -17.42 -4.34 14.63
N ALA A 148 -18.06 -3.52 13.82
CA ALA A 148 -17.82 -2.09 13.70
C ALA A 148 -18.36 -1.27 14.90
#